data_fcdf86c557350dbd0a74e9f0183ec31c
#
_entry.id   fcdf86c557350dbd0a74e9f0183ec31c
#
_cell.length_a   1.000
_cell.length_b   1.000
_cell.length_c   1.000
_cell.angle_alpha   90.00
_cell.angle_beta   90.00
_cell.angle_gamma   90.00
#
_symmetry.space_group_name_H-M   'P 1'
#
loop_
_entity.id
_entity.type
_entity.pdbx_description
1 polymer ?
#
loop_
_entity_poly.entity_id
_entity_poly.type
_entity_poly.pdbx_seq_one_letter_code
_entity_poly.pdbx_strand_id
1 'polypeptide(L)'
;MNHATDIFQPLQADDPPAVAGYRLAARLGAGGMGRVYLSHTQGGRPVALKVVRPELADDPDFRRRFRREITAARRVRGAYTAELIDADADGVPPWLATLYVPGPSLTEAAARRGPLPVPAVLWLMAGVAEALQAIHAEGIVHRDLKPSNVLLAADGPRVIDFGIALAADGTSYTATGGTIGTPSFMAPEQAAGNEVTAATDVFALGQTAAFAALGRPLYGDGPALNVLYRIVHSAPDLDLLPEPLRPLLARCLAADPAERATPAEIVRWCRQRLGAEADAGGGPAVWREITGPEVAVPAPVAEPTRAVPQQLTTYPQPLTGWPRLPPREPAARRRRAALISVAGVLGGALLAGLLAWTVMDTRDRQSGRSVATASTPVDGVASARASASSAGSGADSPSGSARKQAPGTGGGTPSVPASPRDPRPEGFPQVWLDAKTSLSLKDKNPGRKDRTGDIRFDCRATGCELKSDSVVFMQMFGAHGTTLDECRLMLRSAHRHSWTLAAAAAGTEFCMKDTEGNIGLYVIQTKSTAMPDIAFLTADLTVWRKAA
;
A
#
# COMPACT_ATOMS: atom_id res chain seq x y z
N MET A 1 19.81 27.35 5.16
CA MET A 1 18.66 26.68 5.80
C MET A 1 19.13 25.30 6.20
N ASN A 2 18.92 24.90 7.45
CA ASN A 2 19.51 23.67 8.02
C ASN A 2 18.79 22.43 7.49
N HIS A 3 19.33 21.78 6.46
CA HIS A 3 18.81 20.50 5.91
C HIS A 3 18.67 19.37 6.96
N ALA A 4 19.45 19.42 8.05
CA ALA A 4 19.35 18.42 9.11
C ALA A 4 18.01 18.46 9.87
N THR A 5 17.41 19.64 10.02
CA THR A 5 16.13 19.81 10.74
C THR A 5 14.94 19.30 9.95
N ASP A 6 15.05 19.21 8.61
CA ASP A 6 13.98 18.70 7.76
C ASP A 6 13.93 17.16 7.76
N ILE A 7 15.09 16.50 7.96
CA ILE A 7 15.20 15.03 7.98
C ILE A 7 14.96 14.48 9.39
N PHE A 8 15.57 15.11 10.40
CA PHE A 8 15.48 14.69 11.80
C PHE A 8 14.52 15.60 12.55
N GLN A 9 13.22 15.30 12.49
CA GLN A 9 12.21 16.06 13.20
C GLN A 9 12.31 15.80 14.71
N PRO A 10 12.14 16.81 15.57
CA PRO A 10 12.11 16.59 17.00
C PRO A 10 10.94 15.68 17.39
N LEU A 11 11.12 14.90 18.46
CA LEU A 11 10.06 14.11 19.06
C LEU A 11 8.92 15.04 19.50
N GLN A 12 7.70 14.62 19.26
CA GLN A 12 6.50 15.33 19.67
C GLN A 12 6.08 14.87 21.07
N ALA A 13 5.17 15.62 21.70
CA ALA A 13 4.72 15.34 23.06
C ALA A 13 4.04 13.96 23.23
N ASP A 14 3.49 13.42 22.13
CA ASP A 14 2.84 12.12 22.08
C ASP A 14 3.77 10.97 21.63
N ASP A 15 5.05 11.28 21.37
CA ASP A 15 6.05 10.25 21.06
C ASP A 15 6.64 9.67 22.35
N PRO A 16 6.81 8.34 22.42
CA PRO A 16 7.46 7.74 23.57
C PRO A 16 8.96 8.09 23.60
N PRO A 17 9.59 8.23 24.78
CA PRO A 17 11.04 8.47 24.88
C PRO A 17 11.87 7.25 24.46
N ALA A 18 11.30 6.05 24.52
CA ALA A 18 11.95 4.80 24.15
C ALA A 18 10.92 3.74 23.77
N VAL A 19 11.31 2.80 22.91
CA VAL A 19 10.54 1.61 22.52
C VAL A 19 11.45 0.40 22.62
N ALA A 20 11.04 -0.63 23.36
CA ALA A 20 11.78 -1.88 23.52
C ALA A 20 13.28 -1.72 23.89
N GLY A 21 13.61 -0.68 24.65
CA GLY A 21 14.99 -0.36 25.03
C GLY A 21 15.73 0.55 24.04
N TYR A 22 15.18 0.81 22.86
CA TYR A 22 15.70 1.78 21.90
C TYR A 22 15.29 3.19 22.30
N ARG A 23 16.23 4.05 22.65
CA ARG A 23 15.98 5.48 22.93
C ARG A 23 15.78 6.24 21.64
N LEU A 24 14.68 6.95 21.54
CA LEU A 24 14.34 7.68 20.32
C LEU A 24 15.09 9.02 20.28
N ALA A 25 15.81 9.27 19.18
CA ALA A 25 16.60 10.50 18.99
C ALA A 25 15.83 11.55 18.17
N ALA A 26 15.06 11.10 17.18
CA ALA A 26 14.29 11.99 16.31
C ALA A 26 13.13 11.20 15.63
N ARG A 27 12.15 11.91 15.09
CA ARG A 27 11.15 11.34 14.19
C ARG A 27 11.68 11.43 12.75
N LEU A 28 11.68 10.30 12.02
CA LEU A 28 12.03 10.23 10.60
C LEU A 28 10.80 10.35 9.69
N GLY A 29 9.62 9.94 10.17
CA GLY A 29 8.39 10.01 9.39
C GLY A 29 7.20 9.35 10.07
N ALA A 30 6.04 9.50 9.44
CA ALA A 30 4.80 8.83 9.83
C ALA A 30 4.04 8.39 8.58
N GLY A 31 3.35 7.26 8.67
CA GLY A 31 2.56 6.72 7.57
C GLY A 31 1.35 5.92 8.05
N GLY A 32 0.65 5.28 7.13
CA GLY A 32 -0.55 4.50 7.43
C GLY A 32 -0.33 3.38 8.45
N MET A 33 0.84 2.76 8.45
CA MET A 33 1.18 1.63 9.34
C MET A 33 1.73 2.04 10.70
N GLY A 34 2.30 3.25 10.83
CA GLY A 34 2.97 3.62 12.06
C GLY A 34 3.86 4.84 11.93
N ARG A 35 4.74 4.99 12.91
CA ARG A 35 5.73 6.05 12.98
C ARG A 35 7.12 5.46 12.87
N VAL A 36 8.03 6.19 12.24
CA VAL A 36 9.44 5.79 12.08
C VAL A 36 10.30 6.77 12.85
N TYR A 37 11.20 6.25 13.68
CA TYR A 37 12.07 7.02 14.53
C TYR A 37 13.54 6.69 14.27
N LEU A 38 14.41 7.66 14.43
CA LEU A 38 15.84 7.43 14.56
C LEU A 38 16.14 6.94 15.97
N SER A 39 16.88 5.87 16.06
CA SER A 39 17.44 5.37 17.31
C SER A 39 18.83 4.78 17.07
N HIS A 40 19.42 4.17 18.09
CA HIS A 40 20.74 3.53 18.01
C HIS A 40 20.72 2.19 18.72
N THR A 41 21.46 1.23 18.18
CA THR A 41 21.77 -0.03 18.89
C THR A 41 22.65 0.27 20.12
N GLN A 42 22.80 -0.70 21.02
CA GLN A 42 23.73 -0.58 22.17
C GLN A 42 25.16 -0.27 21.72
N GLY A 43 25.56 -0.74 20.54
CA GLY A 43 26.89 -0.45 19.95
C GLY A 43 26.97 0.90 19.22
N GLY A 44 25.93 1.76 19.30
CA GLY A 44 25.92 3.09 18.71
C GLY A 44 25.63 3.12 17.19
N ARG A 45 25.26 1.99 16.54
CA ARG A 45 24.85 2.00 15.13
C ARG A 45 23.47 2.65 14.99
N PRO A 46 23.31 3.62 14.08
CA PRO A 46 22.01 4.25 13.86
C PRO A 46 21.03 3.27 13.20
N VAL A 47 19.78 3.29 13.67
CA VAL A 47 18.68 2.46 13.15
C VAL A 47 17.43 3.29 12.93
N ALA A 48 16.65 2.91 11.91
CA ALA A 48 15.29 3.38 11.68
C ALA A 48 14.33 2.41 12.37
N LEU A 49 13.67 2.88 13.44
CA LEU A 49 12.74 2.08 14.25
C LEU A 49 11.31 2.39 13.83
N LYS A 50 10.66 1.46 13.16
CA LYS A 50 9.25 1.54 12.77
C LYS A 50 8.38 0.93 13.85
N VAL A 51 7.47 1.74 14.41
CA VAL A 51 6.53 1.35 15.47
C VAL A 51 5.14 1.28 14.87
N VAL A 52 4.51 0.13 14.97
CA VAL A 52 3.18 -0.14 14.38
C VAL A 52 2.10 0.57 15.19
N ARG A 53 1.08 1.09 14.50
CA ARG A 53 -0.08 1.73 15.15
C ARG A 53 -0.89 0.73 15.98
N PRO A 54 -1.46 1.16 17.13
CA PRO A 54 -2.28 0.31 17.98
C PRO A 54 -3.44 -0.36 17.22
N GLU A 55 -4.10 0.37 16.31
CA GLU A 55 -5.26 -0.11 15.56
C GLU A 55 -4.94 -1.32 14.67
N LEU A 56 -3.70 -1.41 14.15
CA LEU A 56 -3.21 -2.57 13.41
C LEU A 56 -2.65 -3.63 14.35
N ALA A 57 -2.09 -3.20 15.47
CA ALA A 57 -1.51 -4.10 16.47
C ALA A 57 -2.56 -4.98 17.16
N ASP A 58 -3.80 -4.54 17.24
CA ASP A 58 -4.91 -5.28 17.86
C ASP A 58 -5.51 -6.35 16.94
N ASP A 59 -5.17 -6.34 15.63
CA ASP A 59 -5.58 -7.38 14.68
C ASP A 59 -4.67 -8.62 14.77
N PRO A 60 -5.21 -9.79 15.19
CA PRO A 60 -4.43 -11.03 15.29
C PRO A 60 -3.89 -11.51 13.94
N ASP A 61 -4.63 -11.26 12.85
CA ASP A 61 -4.24 -11.65 11.51
C ASP A 61 -3.08 -10.78 11.01
N PHE A 62 -3.12 -9.49 11.29
CA PHE A 62 -1.98 -8.59 11.06
C PHE A 62 -0.73 -9.08 11.80
N ARG A 63 -0.82 -9.37 13.12
CA ARG A 63 0.32 -9.86 13.91
C ARG A 63 0.90 -11.17 13.37
N ARG A 64 0.03 -12.10 12.94
CA ARG A 64 0.47 -13.37 12.35
C ARG A 64 1.23 -13.15 11.05
N ARG A 65 0.73 -12.29 10.16
CA ARG A 65 1.40 -11.91 8.92
C ARG A 65 2.71 -11.19 9.19
N PHE A 66 2.70 -10.17 10.03
CA PHE A 66 3.87 -9.38 10.42
C PHE A 66 5.01 -10.25 10.97
N ARG A 67 4.68 -11.25 11.80
CA ARG A 67 5.67 -12.22 12.32
C ARG A 67 6.29 -13.07 11.21
N ARG A 68 5.49 -13.54 10.25
CA ARG A 68 5.99 -14.33 9.10
C ARG A 68 6.93 -13.49 8.23
N GLU A 69 6.57 -12.27 7.97
CA GLU A 69 7.34 -11.32 7.14
C GLU A 69 8.65 -10.92 7.83
N ILE A 70 8.64 -10.61 9.11
CA ILE A 70 9.88 -10.41 9.90
C ILE A 70 10.79 -11.63 9.78
N THR A 71 10.24 -12.84 9.92
CA THR A 71 11.03 -14.08 9.84
C THR A 71 11.70 -14.24 8.48
N ALA A 72 11.01 -13.89 7.40
CA ALA A 72 11.56 -13.91 6.05
C ALA A 72 12.56 -12.76 5.84
N ALA A 73 12.22 -11.54 6.27
CA ALA A 73 13.06 -10.35 6.12
C ALA A 73 14.43 -10.51 6.84
N ARG A 74 14.49 -11.26 7.94
CA ARG A 74 15.76 -11.56 8.64
C ARG A 74 16.76 -12.33 7.75
N ARG A 75 16.31 -13.03 6.71
CA ARG A 75 17.16 -13.79 5.79
C ARG A 75 17.63 -12.98 4.59
N VAL A 76 16.93 -11.88 4.26
CA VAL A 76 17.30 -11.03 3.12
C VAL A 76 18.68 -10.41 3.37
N ARG A 77 19.62 -10.68 2.46
CA ARG A 77 20.97 -10.11 2.44
C ARG A 77 21.22 -9.50 1.06
N GLY A 78 21.33 -8.20 0.98
CA GLY A 78 21.58 -7.51 -0.27
C GLY A 78 22.24 -6.14 -0.06
N ALA A 79 23.18 -5.79 -0.95
CA ALA A 79 23.88 -4.52 -0.88
C ALA A 79 22.92 -3.31 -1.00
N TYR A 80 21.79 -3.51 -1.66
CA TYR A 80 20.81 -2.46 -1.95
C TYR A 80 19.50 -2.61 -1.15
N THR A 81 19.52 -3.36 -0.05
CA THR A 81 18.40 -3.45 0.90
C THR A 81 18.80 -2.85 2.25
N ALA A 82 17.85 -2.26 2.99
CA ALA A 82 18.07 -1.89 4.38
C ALA A 82 18.01 -3.15 5.26
N GLU A 83 19.13 -3.49 5.89
CA GLU A 83 19.26 -4.69 6.74
C GLU A 83 18.32 -4.61 7.94
N LEU A 84 17.53 -5.67 8.19
CA LEU A 84 16.74 -5.81 9.41
C LEU A 84 17.69 -6.17 10.58
N ILE A 85 17.79 -5.27 11.55
CA ILE A 85 18.67 -5.41 12.72
C ILE A 85 17.97 -6.16 13.83
N ASP A 86 16.71 -5.77 14.12
CA ASP A 86 15.92 -6.38 15.19
C ASP A 86 14.43 -6.15 14.95
N ALA A 87 13.56 -6.97 15.58
CA ALA A 87 12.13 -6.80 15.49
C ALA A 87 11.41 -7.63 16.54
N ASP A 88 10.27 -7.15 16.99
CA ASP A 88 9.33 -7.87 17.85
C ASP A 88 7.89 -7.71 17.35
N ALA A 89 7.34 -8.80 16.80
CA ALA A 89 5.96 -8.86 16.33
C ALA A 89 4.96 -9.01 17.46
N ASP A 90 5.39 -9.49 18.63
CA ASP A 90 4.56 -9.73 19.80
C ASP A 90 4.64 -8.58 20.81
N GLY A 91 5.54 -7.64 20.58
CA GLY A 91 5.69 -6.42 21.37
C GLY A 91 4.41 -5.60 21.46
N VAL A 92 4.34 -4.72 22.47
CA VAL A 92 3.22 -3.79 22.66
C VAL A 92 3.78 -2.37 22.74
N PRO A 93 3.72 -1.62 21.62
CA PRO A 93 3.29 -2.01 20.26
C PRO A 93 4.31 -2.91 19.52
N PRO A 94 3.92 -3.61 18.43
CA PRO A 94 4.86 -4.30 17.55
C PRO A 94 5.80 -3.30 16.86
N TRP A 95 7.04 -3.72 16.61
CA TRP A 95 8.04 -2.85 16.02
C TRP A 95 9.10 -3.62 15.22
N LEU A 96 9.82 -2.90 14.37
CA LEU A 96 11.01 -3.39 13.69
C LEU A 96 12.07 -2.28 13.59
N ALA A 97 13.34 -2.68 13.62
CA ALA A 97 14.50 -1.80 13.47
C ALA A 97 15.33 -2.25 12.26
N THR A 98 15.49 -1.36 11.29
CA THR A 98 16.40 -1.56 10.15
C THR A 98 17.63 -0.67 10.31
N LEU A 99 18.71 -1.00 9.61
CA LEU A 99 19.85 -0.08 9.52
C LEU A 99 19.35 1.27 8.96
N TYR A 100 19.72 2.35 9.64
CA TYR A 100 19.44 3.69 9.11
C TYR A 100 20.28 3.93 7.86
N VAL A 101 19.63 4.35 6.80
CA VAL A 101 20.24 4.69 5.51
C VAL A 101 20.27 6.21 5.36
N PRO A 102 21.45 6.85 5.36
CA PRO A 102 21.54 8.28 5.12
C PRO A 102 21.25 8.58 3.64
N GLY A 103 20.38 9.55 3.41
CA GLY A 103 20.00 10.00 2.06
C GLY A 103 18.51 10.28 1.94
N PRO A 104 18.12 11.07 0.94
CA PRO A 104 16.71 11.36 0.67
C PRO A 104 16.02 10.15 0.05
N SER A 105 14.70 10.09 0.18
CA SER A 105 13.89 9.23 -0.68
C SER A 105 13.92 9.73 -2.13
N LEU A 106 13.64 8.84 -3.09
CA LEU A 106 13.52 9.23 -4.50
C LEU A 106 12.41 10.28 -4.71
N THR A 107 11.33 10.22 -3.92
CA THR A 107 10.27 11.25 -3.92
C THR A 107 10.84 12.62 -3.55
N GLU A 108 11.59 12.71 -2.46
CA GLU A 108 12.19 13.97 -2.00
C GLU A 108 13.26 14.48 -2.96
N ALA A 109 14.06 13.59 -3.55
CA ALA A 109 15.08 13.95 -4.53
C ALA A 109 14.43 14.53 -5.79
N ALA A 110 13.39 13.89 -6.32
CA ALA A 110 12.63 14.37 -7.48
C ALA A 110 11.92 15.70 -7.19
N ALA A 111 11.33 15.87 -6.01
CA ALA A 111 10.68 17.11 -5.61
C ALA A 111 11.66 18.29 -5.50
N ARG A 112 12.92 18.04 -5.07
CA ARG A 112 13.93 19.07 -4.92
C ARG A 112 14.67 19.43 -6.21
N ARG A 113 14.89 18.45 -7.07
CA ARG A 113 15.78 18.59 -8.25
C ARG A 113 15.07 18.42 -9.59
N GLY A 114 13.80 17.97 -9.58
CA GLY A 114 13.09 17.56 -10.79
C GLY A 114 13.52 16.17 -11.29
N PRO A 115 13.28 15.88 -12.59
CA PRO A 115 13.62 14.61 -13.23
C PRO A 115 15.11 14.26 -13.11
N LEU A 116 15.40 12.98 -12.89
CA LEU A 116 16.76 12.47 -12.83
C LEU A 116 17.31 12.21 -14.24
N PRO A 117 18.61 12.50 -14.50
CA PRO A 117 19.23 12.17 -15.77
C PRO A 117 19.36 10.66 -15.98
N VAL A 118 19.39 10.26 -17.27
CA VAL A 118 19.39 8.85 -17.70
C VAL A 118 20.43 7.96 -16.97
N PRO A 119 21.71 8.36 -16.81
CA PRO A 119 22.67 7.52 -16.09
C PRO A 119 22.26 7.26 -14.62
N ALA A 120 21.70 8.26 -13.95
CA ALA A 120 21.20 8.07 -12.59
C ALA A 120 19.98 7.13 -12.51
N VAL A 121 19.06 7.20 -13.49
CA VAL A 121 17.93 6.28 -13.59
C VAL A 121 18.41 4.85 -13.86
N LEU A 122 19.39 4.66 -14.72
CA LEU A 122 19.98 3.34 -15.00
C LEU A 122 20.65 2.74 -13.75
N TRP A 123 21.40 3.56 -13.00
CA TRP A 123 22.02 3.15 -11.74
C TRP A 123 20.99 2.79 -10.68
N LEU A 124 19.95 3.62 -10.55
CA LEU A 124 18.79 3.35 -9.70
C LEU A 124 18.14 2.00 -10.03
N MET A 125 17.82 1.77 -11.31
CA MET A 125 17.18 0.53 -11.77
C MET A 125 18.04 -0.70 -11.49
N ALA A 126 19.36 -0.61 -11.76
CA ALA A 126 20.28 -1.71 -11.51
C ALA A 126 20.28 -2.09 -10.01
N GLY A 127 20.47 -1.11 -9.13
CA GLY A 127 20.53 -1.37 -7.69
C GLY A 127 19.20 -1.85 -7.11
N VAL A 128 18.06 -1.26 -7.52
CA VAL A 128 16.74 -1.73 -7.07
C VAL A 128 16.45 -3.14 -7.62
N ALA A 129 16.83 -3.46 -8.86
CA ALA A 129 16.68 -4.80 -9.40
C ALA A 129 17.54 -5.84 -8.65
N GLU A 130 18.77 -5.49 -8.23
CA GLU A 130 19.60 -6.35 -7.36
C GLU A 130 18.96 -6.52 -5.97
N ALA A 131 18.36 -5.48 -5.40
CA ALA A 131 17.58 -5.60 -4.16
C ALA A 131 16.41 -6.57 -4.32
N LEU A 132 15.66 -6.47 -5.41
CA LEU A 132 14.55 -7.38 -5.72
C LEU A 132 15.02 -8.82 -5.88
N GLN A 133 16.19 -9.07 -6.51
CA GLN A 133 16.76 -10.44 -6.56
C GLN A 133 16.96 -11.02 -5.17
N ALA A 134 17.56 -10.24 -4.25
CA ALA A 134 17.80 -10.69 -2.89
C ALA A 134 16.50 -10.94 -2.10
N ILE A 135 15.48 -10.11 -2.32
CA ILE A 135 14.16 -10.22 -1.69
C ILE A 135 13.42 -11.46 -2.22
N HIS A 136 13.39 -11.61 -3.55
CA HIS A 136 12.69 -12.73 -4.22
C HIS A 136 13.34 -14.08 -3.95
N ALA A 137 14.68 -14.14 -3.77
CA ALA A 137 15.40 -15.36 -3.40
C ALA A 137 14.92 -15.96 -2.06
N GLU A 138 14.41 -15.12 -1.15
CA GLU A 138 13.83 -15.54 0.13
C GLU A 138 12.32 -15.80 0.06
N GLY A 139 11.74 -15.81 -1.16
CA GLY A 139 10.31 -16.04 -1.39
C GLY A 139 9.42 -14.87 -0.97
N ILE A 140 9.98 -13.68 -0.86
CA ILE A 140 9.25 -12.46 -0.52
C ILE A 140 8.96 -11.67 -1.79
N VAL A 141 7.75 -11.11 -1.90
CA VAL A 141 7.39 -10.09 -2.90
C VAL A 141 7.24 -8.76 -2.16
N HIS A 142 7.83 -7.68 -2.69
CA HIS A 142 7.82 -6.36 -2.04
C HIS A 142 6.42 -5.75 -1.94
N ARG A 143 5.63 -5.84 -3.01
CA ARG A 143 4.21 -5.42 -3.12
C ARG A 143 3.92 -3.92 -2.99
N ASP A 144 4.83 -3.12 -2.44
CA ASP A 144 4.69 -1.67 -2.25
C ASP A 144 5.95 -0.91 -2.68
N LEU A 145 6.60 -1.36 -3.78
CA LEU A 145 7.74 -0.64 -4.34
C LEU A 145 7.26 0.67 -4.98
N LYS A 146 7.81 1.78 -4.48
CA LYS A 146 7.46 3.14 -4.90
C LYS A 146 8.58 4.11 -4.56
N PRO A 147 8.60 5.33 -5.12
CA PRO A 147 9.68 6.31 -4.90
C PRO A 147 9.96 6.65 -3.44
N SER A 148 8.94 6.65 -2.57
CA SER A 148 9.15 6.90 -1.12
C SER A 148 9.83 5.72 -0.39
N ASN A 149 9.82 4.53 -0.98
CA ASN A 149 10.43 3.32 -0.41
C ASN A 149 11.81 3.00 -1.04
N VAL A 150 12.37 3.95 -1.78
CA VAL A 150 13.74 3.89 -2.33
C VAL A 150 14.53 5.09 -1.82
N LEU A 151 15.50 4.83 -0.93
CA LEU A 151 16.41 5.85 -0.42
C LEU A 151 17.65 5.94 -1.32
N LEU A 152 18.15 7.16 -1.53
CA LEU A 152 19.31 7.42 -2.37
C LEU A 152 20.54 7.63 -1.50
N ALA A 153 21.23 6.55 -1.16
CA ALA A 153 22.49 6.60 -0.45
C ALA A 153 23.67 6.94 -1.39
N ALA A 154 24.77 7.42 -0.84
CA ALA A 154 25.93 7.85 -1.61
C ALA A 154 26.52 6.76 -2.51
N ASP A 155 26.40 5.50 -2.13
CA ASP A 155 26.91 4.31 -2.82
C ASP A 155 25.86 3.58 -3.66
N GLY A 156 24.62 4.07 -3.71
CA GLY A 156 23.53 3.51 -4.51
C GLY A 156 22.17 3.53 -3.83
N PRO A 157 21.11 3.09 -4.51
CA PRO A 157 19.77 3.06 -3.94
C PRO A 157 19.69 2.04 -2.80
N ARG A 158 18.74 2.25 -1.88
CA ARG A 158 18.38 1.27 -0.83
C ARG A 158 16.87 1.10 -0.81
N VAL A 159 16.43 -0.14 -1.02
CA VAL A 159 15.02 -0.51 -0.90
C VAL A 159 14.68 -0.73 0.56
N ILE A 160 13.61 -0.09 1.01
CA ILE A 160 13.09 -0.18 2.39
C ILE A 160 11.65 -0.68 2.39
N ASP A 161 11.16 -1.11 3.55
CA ASP A 161 9.75 -1.46 3.80
C ASP A 161 9.19 -2.57 2.87
N PHE A 162 10.02 -3.55 2.48
CA PHE A 162 9.58 -4.64 1.63
C PHE A 162 8.68 -5.62 2.39
N GLY A 163 7.47 -5.83 1.86
CA GLY A 163 6.54 -6.90 2.21
C GLY A 163 5.91 -6.87 3.61
N ILE A 164 6.40 -6.05 4.53
CA ILE A 164 6.22 -6.21 5.99
C ILE A 164 4.77 -5.93 6.47
N ALA A 165 3.77 -5.71 5.62
CA ALA A 165 2.40 -5.50 6.11
C ALA A 165 1.28 -5.54 5.06
N LEU A 166 1.53 -5.87 3.81
CA LEU A 166 0.54 -5.75 2.72
C LEU A 166 -0.04 -7.08 2.22
N ALA A 167 0.13 -8.17 2.94
CA ALA A 167 -0.65 -9.38 2.68
C ALA A 167 -2.08 -9.22 3.19
N ALA A 168 -2.79 -8.18 2.75
CA ALA A 168 -4.24 -8.22 2.74
C ALA A 168 -4.63 -9.16 1.60
N ASP A 169 -5.23 -10.29 1.95
CA ASP A 169 -5.96 -11.12 1.01
C ASP A 169 -6.81 -10.20 0.14
N GLY A 170 -6.78 -10.40 -1.20
CA GLY A 170 -7.31 -9.50 -2.23
C GLY A 170 -8.78 -9.06 -2.12
N THR A 171 -9.39 -9.16 -0.95
CA THR A 171 -10.76 -8.75 -0.63
C THR A 171 -10.86 -7.56 0.33
N SER A 172 -9.75 -7.06 0.92
CA SER A 172 -9.80 -6.03 1.96
C SER A 172 -9.56 -4.59 1.48
N TYR A 173 -9.26 -4.35 0.20
CA TYR A 173 -9.02 -2.99 -0.30
C TYR A 173 -10.26 -2.08 -0.34
N THR A 174 -11.46 -2.65 -0.22
CA THR A 174 -12.72 -1.91 -0.31
C THR A 174 -13.55 -1.89 0.98
N ALA A 175 -13.24 -2.74 1.98
CA ALA A 175 -14.14 -2.95 3.12
C ALA A 175 -13.97 -1.96 4.28
N THR A 176 -12.82 -1.31 4.44
CA THR A 176 -12.53 -0.51 5.65
C THR A 176 -12.27 0.97 5.44
N GLY A 177 -12.49 1.54 4.23
CA GLY A 177 -12.26 2.99 4.02
C GLY A 177 -10.82 3.45 4.33
N GLY A 178 -9.90 2.50 4.54
CA GLY A 178 -8.49 2.77 4.76
C GLY A 178 -7.86 3.36 3.51
N THR A 179 -7.00 4.34 3.69
CA THR A 179 -6.24 5.03 2.64
C THR A 179 -5.55 3.97 1.78
N ILE A 180 -6.08 3.74 0.58
CA ILE A 180 -5.37 2.98 -0.46
C ILE A 180 -3.99 3.62 -0.57
N GLY A 181 -2.91 2.84 -0.39
CA GLY A 181 -1.54 3.31 -0.63
C GLY A 181 -1.46 4.00 -2.00
N THR A 182 -0.41 4.73 -2.29
CA THR A 182 -0.28 5.51 -3.53
C THR A 182 -0.52 4.60 -4.74
N PRO A 183 -1.70 4.60 -5.38
CA PRO A 183 -2.07 3.59 -6.40
C PRO A 183 -1.24 3.70 -7.67
N SER A 184 -0.56 4.84 -7.86
CA SER A 184 0.21 5.18 -9.06
C SER A 184 1.37 4.22 -9.37
N PHE A 185 1.74 3.34 -8.45
CA PHE A 185 2.85 2.39 -8.63
C PHE A 185 2.40 0.92 -8.58
N MET A 186 1.11 0.65 -8.43
CA MET A 186 0.56 -0.70 -8.44
C MET A 186 0.68 -1.34 -9.83
N ALA A 187 0.85 -2.66 -9.86
CA ALA A 187 0.76 -3.42 -11.10
C ALA A 187 -0.70 -3.72 -11.48
N PRO A 188 -1.02 -3.94 -12.77
CA PRO A 188 -2.39 -4.22 -13.23
C PRO A 188 -3.03 -5.40 -12.50
N GLU A 189 -2.30 -6.50 -12.31
CA GLU A 189 -2.79 -7.69 -11.59
C GLU A 189 -3.08 -7.38 -10.12
N GLN A 190 -2.25 -6.56 -9.48
CA GLN A 190 -2.46 -6.13 -8.10
C GLN A 190 -3.70 -5.24 -7.97
N ALA A 191 -3.87 -4.31 -8.90
CA ALA A 191 -5.04 -3.43 -8.98
C ALA A 191 -6.34 -4.20 -9.26
N ALA A 192 -6.25 -5.28 -10.04
CA ALA A 192 -7.37 -6.18 -10.36
C ALA A 192 -7.65 -7.24 -9.27
N GLY A 193 -6.82 -7.33 -8.22
CA GLY A 193 -6.95 -8.35 -7.17
C GLY A 193 -6.54 -9.76 -7.59
N ASN A 194 -5.73 -9.87 -8.66
CA ASN A 194 -5.17 -11.13 -9.15
C ASN A 194 -3.93 -11.53 -8.34
N GLU A 195 -3.34 -12.68 -8.68
CA GLU A 195 -2.15 -13.20 -8.02
C GLU A 195 -0.96 -12.24 -8.15
N VAL A 196 -0.34 -11.92 -7.02
CA VAL A 196 0.82 -11.04 -6.91
C VAL A 196 2.09 -11.88 -6.84
N THR A 197 3.00 -11.67 -7.80
CA THR A 197 4.25 -12.43 -7.95
C THR A 197 5.47 -11.51 -7.98
N ALA A 198 6.66 -12.08 -8.14
CA ALA A 198 7.91 -11.31 -8.35
C ALA A 198 7.82 -10.34 -9.55
N ALA A 199 7.04 -10.69 -10.59
CA ALA A 199 6.82 -9.83 -11.75
C ALA A 199 6.02 -8.55 -11.41
N THR A 200 5.21 -8.57 -10.35
CA THR A 200 4.51 -7.40 -9.83
C THR A 200 5.49 -6.31 -9.39
N ASP A 201 6.56 -6.68 -8.69
CA ASP A 201 7.61 -5.74 -8.27
C ASP A 201 8.40 -5.18 -9.46
N VAL A 202 8.54 -5.94 -10.54
CA VAL A 202 9.18 -5.47 -11.77
C VAL A 202 8.36 -4.37 -12.44
N PHE A 203 7.03 -4.50 -12.46
CA PHE A 203 6.15 -3.43 -12.94
C PHE A 203 6.28 -2.18 -12.06
N ALA A 204 6.25 -2.34 -10.75
CA ALA A 204 6.43 -1.25 -9.79
C ALA A 204 7.83 -0.58 -9.92
N LEU A 205 8.89 -1.36 -10.22
CA LEU A 205 10.21 -0.82 -10.57
C LEU A 205 10.15 0.01 -11.86
N GLY A 206 9.46 -0.46 -12.91
CA GLY A 206 9.24 0.28 -14.15
C GLY A 206 8.55 1.63 -13.90
N GLN A 207 7.49 1.63 -13.09
CA GLN A 207 6.79 2.85 -12.67
C GLN A 207 7.68 3.80 -11.85
N THR A 208 8.46 3.25 -10.92
CA THR A 208 9.39 4.02 -10.08
C THR A 208 10.49 4.65 -10.92
N ALA A 209 11.01 3.94 -11.92
CA ALA A 209 12.01 4.45 -12.85
C ALA A 209 11.44 5.50 -13.79
N ALA A 210 10.21 5.32 -14.28
CA ALA A 210 9.50 6.31 -15.05
C ALA A 210 9.29 7.61 -14.24
N PHE A 211 8.87 7.47 -12.98
CA PHE A 211 8.78 8.61 -12.05
C PHE A 211 10.12 9.30 -11.87
N ALA A 212 11.21 8.56 -11.70
CA ALA A 212 12.55 9.15 -11.60
C ALA A 212 12.92 9.97 -12.84
N ALA A 213 12.58 9.47 -14.05
CA ALA A 213 12.88 10.12 -15.31
C ALA A 213 11.97 11.33 -15.63
N LEU A 214 10.73 11.35 -15.07
CA LEU A 214 9.71 12.37 -15.40
C LEU A 214 9.47 13.37 -14.27
N GLY A 215 9.82 13.04 -13.02
CA GLY A 215 9.45 13.79 -11.82
C GLY A 215 7.97 13.69 -11.44
N ARG A 216 7.19 12.85 -12.15
CA ARG A 216 5.75 12.63 -11.95
C ARG A 216 5.34 11.21 -12.31
N PRO A 217 4.20 10.70 -11.77
CA PRO A 217 3.72 9.37 -12.13
C PRO A 217 3.43 9.22 -13.63
N LEU A 218 3.78 8.09 -14.22
CA LEU A 218 3.61 7.82 -15.66
C LEU A 218 2.15 7.78 -16.08
N TYR A 219 1.28 7.16 -15.26
CA TYR A 219 -0.17 7.12 -15.52
C TYR A 219 -0.89 8.39 -15.03
N GLY A 220 -0.15 9.45 -14.69
CA GLY A 220 -0.66 10.74 -14.24
C GLY A 220 -1.23 10.70 -12.82
N ASP A 221 -1.67 11.87 -12.36
CA ASP A 221 -2.25 12.10 -11.05
C ASP A 221 -3.77 12.02 -11.06
N GLY A 222 -4.39 12.15 -9.89
CA GLY A 222 -5.83 12.22 -9.72
C GLY A 222 -6.37 11.23 -8.68
N PRO A 223 -7.70 11.07 -8.61
CA PRO A 223 -8.34 10.12 -7.70
C PRO A 223 -7.83 8.70 -7.89
N ALA A 224 -7.64 7.99 -6.78
CA ALA A 224 -7.05 6.65 -6.75
C ALA A 224 -7.68 5.68 -7.75
N LEU A 225 -9.01 5.66 -7.84
CA LEU A 225 -9.75 4.76 -8.74
C LEU A 225 -9.50 5.07 -10.22
N ASN A 226 -9.34 6.36 -10.59
CA ASN A 226 -9.05 6.74 -11.96
C ASN A 226 -7.63 6.33 -12.38
N VAL A 227 -6.67 6.46 -11.45
CA VAL A 227 -5.29 6.00 -11.67
C VAL A 227 -5.28 4.49 -11.84
N LEU A 228 -5.95 3.74 -10.95
CA LEU A 228 -6.08 2.28 -11.05
C LEU A 228 -6.76 1.86 -12.36
N TYR A 229 -7.82 2.56 -12.75
CA TYR A 229 -8.49 2.29 -14.03
C TYR A 229 -7.53 2.46 -15.22
N ARG A 230 -6.73 3.55 -15.25
CA ARG A 230 -5.72 3.76 -16.31
C ARG A 230 -4.64 2.68 -16.30
N ILE A 231 -4.18 2.26 -15.13
CA ILE A 231 -3.18 1.19 -14.99
C ILE A 231 -3.69 -0.14 -15.58
N VAL A 232 -4.96 -0.46 -15.34
CA VAL A 232 -5.55 -1.75 -15.79
C VAL A 232 -5.97 -1.71 -17.26
N HIS A 233 -6.44 -0.54 -17.76
CA HIS A 233 -7.10 -0.46 -19.07
C HIS A 233 -6.37 0.37 -20.13
N SER A 234 -5.25 1.02 -19.78
CA SER A 234 -4.52 1.86 -20.73
C SER A 234 -3.05 1.42 -20.83
N ALA A 235 -2.51 1.41 -22.04
CA ALA A 235 -1.08 1.27 -22.21
C ALA A 235 -0.34 2.50 -21.68
N PRO A 236 0.86 2.35 -21.08
CA PRO A 236 1.66 3.47 -20.65
C PRO A 236 2.16 4.28 -21.86
N ASP A 237 2.13 5.62 -21.75
CA ASP A 237 2.69 6.49 -22.77
C ASP A 237 4.23 6.55 -22.62
N LEU A 238 4.91 5.68 -23.35
CA LEU A 238 6.38 5.59 -23.33
C LEU A 238 7.07 6.73 -24.09
N ASP A 239 6.35 7.49 -24.91
CA ASP A 239 6.94 8.61 -25.65
C ASP A 239 7.30 9.80 -24.73
N LEU A 240 6.71 9.85 -23.57
CA LEU A 240 7.10 10.79 -22.50
C LEU A 240 8.50 10.53 -21.95
N LEU A 241 8.99 9.29 -22.05
CA LEU A 241 10.25 8.87 -21.46
C LEU A 241 11.46 9.18 -22.35
N PRO A 242 12.64 9.44 -21.78
CA PRO A 242 13.88 9.51 -22.55
C PRO A 242 14.07 8.25 -23.40
N GLU A 243 14.40 8.44 -24.68
CA GLU A 243 14.54 7.34 -25.66
C GLU A 243 15.43 6.18 -25.17
N PRO A 244 16.60 6.40 -24.53
CA PRO A 244 17.45 5.31 -24.07
C PRO A 244 16.81 4.39 -23.02
N LEU A 245 15.75 4.84 -22.32
CA LEU A 245 15.06 4.07 -21.27
C LEU A 245 13.87 3.27 -21.82
N ARG A 246 13.27 3.73 -22.94
CA ARG A 246 12.01 3.17 -23.48
C ARG A 246 12.03 1.64 -23.67
N PRO A 247 13.08 1.03 -24.27
CA PRO A 247 13.06 -0.42 -24.53
C PRO A 247 13.01 -1.26 -23.26
N LEU A 248 13.72 -0.85 -22.20
CA LEU A 248 13.70 -1.56 -20.93
C LEU A 248 12.39 -1.33 -20.18
N LEU A 249 11.93 -0.06 -20.13
CA LEU A 249 10.70 0.29 -19.43
C LEU A 249 9.47 -0.34 -20.10
N ALA A 250 9.45 -0.48 -21.42
CA ALA A 250 8.42 -1.23 -22.14
C ALA A 250 8.31 -2.69 -21.63
N ARG A 251 9.45 -3.37 -21.43
CA ARG A 251 9.47 -4.72 -20.90
C ARG A 251 9.11 -4.79 -19.41
N CYS A 252 9.50 -3.81 -18.60
CA CYS A 252 9.10 -3.77 -17.21
C CYS A 252 7.59 -3.54 -17.05
N LEU A 253 7.01 -2.72 -17.92
CA LEU A 253 5.62 -2.26 -17.87
C LEU A 253 4.66 -3.10 -18.76
N ALA A 254 5.11 -4.26 -19.25
CA ALA A 254 4.24 -5.17 -19.99
C ALA A 254 3.00 -5.54 -19.16
N ALA A 255 1.83 -5.57 -19.81
CA ALA A 255 0.56 -5.89 -19.14
C ALA A 255 0.57 -7.33 -18.61
N ASP A 256 1.04 -8.26 -19.43
CA ASP A 256 1.22 -9.66 -19.01
C ASP A 256 2.48 -9.78 -18.12
N PRO A 257 2.35 -10.24 -16.87
CA PRO A 257 3.49 -10.49 -16.00
C PRO A 257 4.56 -11.42 -16.58
N ALA A 258 4.18 -12.37 -17.45
CA ALA A 258 5.11 -13.31 -18.08
C ALA A 258 6.03 -12.67 -19.13
N GLU A 259 5.62 -11.53 -19.72
CA GLU A 259 6.40 -10.81 -20.72
C GLU A 259 7.38 -9.80 -20.09
N ARG A 260 7.30 -9.57 -18.79
CA ARG A 260 8.17 -8.61 -18.09
C ARG A 260 9.61 -9.11 -18.02
N ALA A 261 10.53 -8.14 -18.03
CA ALA A 261 11.93 -8.42 -17.80
C ALA A 261 12.16 -9.01 -16.42
N THR A 262 13.08 -9.97 -16.29
CA THR A 262 13.53 -10.44 -14.98
C THR A 262 14.46 -9.42 -14.32
N PRO A 263 14.55 -9.34 -12.98
CA PRO A 263 15.50 -8.46 -12.30
C PRO A 263 16.95 -8.67 -12.77
N ALA A 264 17.37 -9.89 -13.08
CA ALA A 264 18.71 -10.19 -13.61
C ALA A 264 18.93 -9.59 -15.01
N GLU A 265 17.92 -9.59 -15.88
CA GLU A 265 17.99 -8.94 -17.20
C GLU A 265 18.08 -7.41 -17.05
N ILE A 266 17.33 -6.82 -16.11
CA ILE A 266 17.36 -5.38 -15.83
C ILE A 266 18.76 -4.97 -15.41
N VAL A 267 19.37 -5.66 -14.43
CA VAL A 267 20.74 -5.39 -13.98
C VAL A 267 21.72 -5.42 -15.13
N ARG A 268 21.70 -6.50 -15.92
CA ARG A 268 22.61 -6.69 -17.05
C ARG A 268 22.45 -5.57 -18.10
N TRP A 269 21.21 -5.24 -18.44
CA TRP A 269 20.90 -4.21 -19.43
C TRP A 269 21.36 -2.81 -18.96
N CYS A 270 21.08 -2.46 -17.70
CA CYS A 270 21.49 -1.19 -17.12
C CYS A 270 23.02 -1.07 -17.04
N ARG A 271 23.72 -2.10 -16.56
CA ARG A 271 25.18 -2.11 -16.49
C ARG A 271 25.83 -1.99 -17.87
N GLN A 272 25.30 -2.67 -18.87
CA GLN A 272 25.77 -2.58 -20.25
C GLN A 272 25.65 -1.15 -20.79
N ARG A 273 24.55 -0.45 -20.47
CA ARG A 273 24.33 0.95 -20.92
C ARG A 273 25.16 1.97 -20.16
N LEU A 274 25.45 1.72 -18.90
CA LEU A 274 26.33 2.55 -18.07
C LEU A 274 27.81 2.38 -18.47
N GLY A 275 28.18 1.21 -19.03
CA GLY A 275 29.57 0.95 -19.40
C GLY A 275 30.53 1.11 -18.22
N ALA A 276 31.61 1.84 -18.39
CA ALA A 276 32.63 2.04 -17.34
C ALA A 276 32.07 2.75 -16.07
N GLU A 277 30.99 3.50 -16.18
CA GLU A 277 30.37 4.14 -15.01
C GLU A 277 29.69 3.15 -14.07
N ALA A 278 29.37 1.94 -14.54
CA ALA A 278 28.81 0.88 -13.71
C ALA A 278 29.80 0.36 -12.66
N ASP A 279 31.10 0.39 -12.97
CA ASP A 279 32.18 -0.12 -12.12
C ASP A 279 32.93 1.00 -11.37
N ALA A 280 32.57 2.26 -11.60
CA ALA A 280 33.09 3.41 -10.87
C ALA A 280 32.49 3.43 -9.46
N GLY A 281 33.21 3.01 -8.45
CA GLY A 281 32.75 2.91 -7.07
C GLY A 281 31.83 4.06 -6.64
N GLY A 282 30.56 3.74 -6.28
CA GLY A 282 29.51 4.71 -5.95
C GLY A 282 28.65 5.21 -7.14
N GLY A 283 28.77 4.58 -8.33
CA GLY A 283 27.96 4.88 -9.51
C GLY A 283 28.37 6.11 -10.31
N PRO A 284 27.50 6.57 -11.26
CA PRO A 284 27.77 7.71 -12.10
C PRO A 284 28.06 8.98 -11.30
N ALA A 285 28.90 9.87 -11.82
CA ALA A 285 29.24 11.13 -11.14
C ALA A 285 27.98 11.93 -10.74
N VAL A 286 26.96 11.95 -11.61
CA VAL A 286 25.69 12.63 -11.36
C VAL A 286 24.92 12.04 -10.15
N TRP A 287 25.14 10.78 -9.78
CA TRP A 287 24.49 10.17 -8.62
C TRP A 287 24.89 10.89 -7.32
N ARG A 288 26.18 11.19 -7.15
CA ARG A 288 26.69 11.93 -5.99
C ARG A 288 26.15 13.35 -5.87
N GLU A 289 25.90 14.00 -7.01
CA GLU A 289 25.25 15.30 -7.03
C GLU A 289 23.79 15.22 -6.55
N ILE A 290 23.07 14.14 -6.89
CA ILE A 290 21.68 13.91 -6.51
C ILE A 290 21.55 13.60 -5.02
N THR A 291 22.40 12.73 -4.49
CA THR A 291 22.37 12.34 -3.08
C THR A 291 22.73 13.50 -2.14
N GLY A 292 23.56 14.44 -2.62
CA GLY A 292 24.00 15.59 -1.82
C GLY A 292 25.04 15.22 -0.76
N PRO A 293 25.45 16.18 0.07
CA PRO A 293 26.38 15.93 1.16
C PRO A 293 25.72 15.04 2.22
N GLU A 294 26.54 14.18 2.84
CA GLU A 294 26.11 13.35 3.95
C GLU A 294 25.67 14.23 5.14
N VAL A 295 24.45 13.97 5.63
CA VAL A 295 23.91 14.69 6.78
C VAL A 295 24.36 13.97 8.05
N ALA A 296 24.95 14.72 8.98
CA ALA A 296 25.38 14.16 10.26
C ALA A 296 24.19 13.59 11.03
N VAL A 297 24.28 12.30 11.36
CA VAL A 297 23.27 11.60 12.15
C VAL A 297 23.36 12.08 13.61
N PRO A 298 22.24 12.48 14.25
CA PRO A 298 22.23 12.81 15.67
C PRO A 298 22.86 11.71 16.53
N ALA A 299 23.63 12.10 17.53
CA ALA A 299 24.28 11.14 18.43
C ALA A 299 23.25 10.34 19.26
N PRO A 300 23.62 9.14 19.77
CA PRO A 300 22.76 8.40 20.68
C PRO A 300 22.32 9.24 21.87
N VAL A 301 21.06 9.14 22.26
CA VAL A 301 20.55 9.80 23.46
C VAL A 301 21.21 9.18 24.68
N ALA A 302 21.98 9.98 25.43
CA ALA A 302 22.66 9.52 26.62
C ALA A 302 21.66 9.00 27.67
N GLU A 303 22.04 7.93 28.37
CA GLU A 303 21.27 7.51 29.53
C GLU A 303 21.35 8.63 30.59
N PRO A 304 20.23 9.00 31.23
CA PRO A 304 20.30 9.86 32.38
C PRO A 304 21.17 9.15 33.42
N THR A 305 22.36 9.69 33.66
CA THR A 305 23.20 9.21 34.73
C THR A 305 22.37 9.31 35.99
N ARG A 306 21.95 8.17 36.55
CA ARG A 306 21.36 8.17 37.90
C ARG A 306 22.42 8.77 38.77
N ALA A 307 22.23 10.01 39.20
CA ALA A 307 23.01 10.58 40.26
C ALA A 307 22.84 9.64 41.45
N VAL A 308 23.79 8.79 41.65
CA VAL A 308 23.89 8.05 42.92
C VAL A 308 24.08 9.17 43.95
N PRO A 309 23.15 9.35 44.91
CA PRO A 309 23.38 10.31 45.95
C PRO A 309 24.71 9.92 46.60
N GLN A 310 25.73 10.73 46.39
CA GLN A 310 26.94 10.61 47.19
C GLN A 310 26.49 10.88 48.62
N GLN A 311 26.22 9.81 49.35
CA GLN A 311 26.19 9.90 50.81
C GLN A 311 27.62 10.37 51.19
N LEU A 312 27.72 11.61 51.49
CA LEU A 312 28.87 12.14 52.24
C LEU A 312 28.90 11.35 53.53
N THR A 313 29.57 10.20 53.52
CA THR A 313 29.97 9.52 54.74
C THR A 313 31.05 10.38 55.36
N THR A 314 30.63 11.29 56.23
CA THR A 314 31.47 11.83 57.24
C THR A 314 31.91 10.66 58.12
N TYR A 315 33.13 10.19 57.87
CA TYR A 315 33.79 9.22 58.78
C TYR A 315 34.07 9.93 60.10
N PRO A 316 33.47 9.50 61.22
CA PRO A 316 34.02 9.84 62.52
C PRO A 316 35.32 9.04 62.69
N GLN A 317 36.38 9.72 63.14
CA GLN A 317 37.66 9.04 63.45
C GLN A 317 37.43 7.93 64.47
N PRO A 318 38.10 6.77 64.32
CA PRO A 318 37.94 5.66 65.25
C PRO A 318 38.71 5.95 66.56
N LEU A 319 37.99 5.99 67.65
CA LEU A 319 38.57 5.82 68.98
C LEU A 319 39.07 4.38 69.13
N THR A 320 40.35 4.27 69.45
CA THR A 320 41.07 3.03 69.69
C THR A 320 40.47 2.19 70.81
N GLY A 321 40.37 0.89 70.53
CA GLY A 321 40.46 -0.16 71.54
C GLY A 321 39.14 -0.81 71.97
N TRP A 322 38.85 -1.98 71.32
CA TRP A 322 38.05 -3.06 71.91
C TRP A 322 38.45 -4.40 71.27
N PRO A 323 38.37 -5.55 72.01
CA PRO A 323 39.00 -6.84 71.64
C PRO A 323 38.18 -7.57 70.57
N ARG A 324 38.87 -8.32 69.71
CA ARG A 324 38.38 -9.19 68.66
C ARG A 324 37.58 -10.36 69.22
N LEU A 325 36.35 -10.53 68.84
CA LEU A 325 35.59 -11.77 68.91
C LEU A 325 35.76 -12.59 67.64
N PRO A 326 35.77 -13.91 67.66
CA PRO A 326 36.01 -14.79 66.52
C PRO A 326 34.77 -14.81 65.59
N PRO A 327 34.96 -15.08 64.28
CA PRO A 327 33.92 -15.03 63.28
C PRO A 327 32.90 -16.19 63.47
N ARG A 328 31.63 -15.84 63.51
CA ARG A 328 30.55 -16.82 63.38
C ARG A 328 30.27 -17.08 61.91
N GLU A 329 30.36 -18.34 61.48
CA GLU A 329 29.95 -18.77 60.14
C GLU A 329 28.44 -18.56 59.89
N PRO A 330 28.05 -18.13 58.68
CA PRO A 330 26.61 -17.96 58.42
C PRO A 330 25.92 -19.28 58.05
N ALA A 331 24.92 -19.65 58.87
CA ALA A 331 24.07 -20.82 58.72
C ALA A 331 23.12 -20.79 57.51
N ALA A 332 23.34 -19.92 56.54
CA ALA A 332 22.42 -19.69 55.40
C ALA A 332 22.58 -20.67 54.21
N ARG A 333 23.68 -21.50 54.20
CA ARG A 333 23.90 -22.42 53.05
C ARG A 333 23.18 -23.74 53.12
N ARG A 334 22.66 -24.17 54.29
CA ARG A 334 21.98 -25.49 54.46
C ARG A 334 20.50 -25.49 54.06
N ARG A 335 19.81 -24.34 53.98
CA ARG A 335 18.39 -24.29 53.63
C ARG A 335 18.11 -24.24 52.11
N ARG A 336 19.08 -23.91 51.28
CA ARG A 336 18.88 -23.90 49.80
C ARG A 336 19.15 -25.25 49.14
N ALA A 337 19.90 -26.12 49.73
CA ALA A 337 20.14 -27.49 49.23
C ALA A 337 18.93 -28.42 49.45
N ALA A 338 18.15 -28.20 50.49
CA ALA A 338 16.98 -29.04 50.82
C ALA A 338 15.74 -28.73 49.97
N LEU A 339 15.61 -27.51 49.41
CA LEU A 339 14.49 -27.13 48.53
C LEU A 339 14.69 -27.58 47.06
N ILE A 340 15.95 -27.77 46.62
CA ILE A 340 16.23 -28.23 45.26
C ILE A 340 16.00 -29.74 45.11
N SER A 341 16.21 -30.52 46.17
CA SER A 341 15.98 -31.98 46.15
C SER A 341 14.50 -32.38 46.19
N VAL A 342 13.59 -31.57 46.76
CA VAL A 342 12.12 -31.85 46.77
C VAL A 342 11.50 -31.49 45.42
N ALA A 343 11.97 -30.43 44.74
CA ALA A 343 11.47 -30.06 43.42
C ALA A 343 11.86 -31.06 42.32
N GLY A 344 13.04 -31.71 42.44
CA GLY A 344 13.49 -32.73 41.49
C GLY A 344 12.71 -34.03 41.53
N VAL A 345 12.26 -34.46 42.71
CA VAL A 345 11.50 -35.70 42.87
C VAL A 345 10.03 -35.55 42.40
N LEU A 346 9.43 -34.38 42.60
CA LEU A 346 8.04 -34.11 42.11
C LEU A 346 7.98 -33.91 40.62
N GLY A 347 9.00 -33.31 40.00
CA GLY A 347 9.09 -33.14 38.55
C GLY A 347 9.31 -34.46 37.79
N GLY A 348 10.11 -35.37 38.36
CA GLY A 348 10.35 -36.71 37.80
C GLY A 348 9.09 -37.62 37.81
N ALA A 349 8.30 -37.55 38.87
CA ALA A 349 7.04 -38.36 38.97
C ALA A 349 5.96 -37.88 37.99
N LEU A 350 5.84 -36.57 37.71
CA LEU A 350 4.92 -36.02 36.72
C LEU A 350 5.32 -36.37 35.27
N LEU A 351 6.61 -36.37 34.96
CA LEU A 351 7.12 -36.78 33.63
C LEU A 351 6.91 -38.28 33.37
N ALA A 352 7.10 -39.13 34.36
CA ALA A 352 6.87 -40.55 34.23
C ALA A 352 5.38 -40.88 34.09
N GLY A 353 4.49 -40.15 34.75
CA GLY A 353 3.05 -40.28 34.61
C GLY A 353 2.54 -39.86 33.20
N LEU A 354 3.07 -38.79 32.63
CA LEU A 354 2.74 -38.32 31.28
C LEU A 354 3.21 -39.29 30.18
N LEU A 355 4.41 -39.90 30.36
CA LEU A 355 4.92 -40.90 29.41
C LEU A 355 4.12 -42.21 29.48
N ALA A 356 3.67 -42.66 30.66
CA ALA A 356 2.82 -43.81 30.79
C ALA A 356 1.44 -43.61 30.17
N TRP A 357 0.87 -42.39 30.29
CA TRP A 357 -0.42 -42.07 29.69
C TRP A 357 -0.37 -42.03 28.15
N THR A 358 0.72 -41.47 27.55
CA THR A 358 0.87 -41.45 26.09
C THR A 358 1.09 -42.84 25.50
N VAL A 359 1.71 -43.76 26.22
CA VAL A 359 1.90 -45.16 25.75
C VAL A 359 0.59 -45.95 25.85
N MET A 360 -0.28 -45.66 26.83
CA MET A 360 -1.62 -46.28 26.92
C MET A 360 -2.56 -45.74 25.83
N ASP A 361 -2.58 -44.44 25.56
CA ASP A 361 -3.44 -43.84 24.54
C ASP A 361 -3.08 -44.31 23.11
N THR A 362 -1.80 -44.61 22.82
CA THR A 362 -1.37 -45.18 21.54
C THR A 362 -1.74 -46.64 21.36
N ARG A 363 -1.89 -47.42 22.47
CA ARG A 363 -2.35 -48.83 22.40
C ARG A 363 -3.84 -48.93 22.10
N ASP A 364 -4.67 -48.07 22.68
CA ASP A 364 -6.12 -48.08 22.44
C ASP A 364 -6.48 -47.61 21.01
N ARG A 365 -5.63 -46.79 20.36
CA ARG A 365 -5.82 -46.41 18.95
C ARG A 365 -5.42 -47.46 17.94
N GLN A 366 -4.60 -48.45 18.29
CA GLN A 366 -4.21 -49.54 17.42
C GLN A 366 -5.19 -50.73 17.43
N SER A 367 -6.08 -50.83 18.42
CA SER A 367 -7.05 -51.92 18.57
C SER A 367 -8.38 -51.69 17.82
N GLY A 368 -8.61 -50.50 17.26
CA GLY A 368 -9.86 -50.09 16.62
C GLY A 368 -9.88 -50.14 15.10
N ARG A 369 -8.86 -50.72 14.42
CA ARG A 369 -8.78 -50.70 12.95
C ARG A 369 -8.53 -52.06 12.37
N SER A 370 -9.52 -52.93 12.45
CA SER A 370 -9.64 -54.10 11.58
C SER A 370 -11.11 -54.47 11.42
N VAL A 371 -11.47 -54.70 10.18
CA VAL A 371 -12.67 -55.26 9.57
C VAL A 371 -13.42 -54.24 8.69
N ALA A 372 -13.12 -54.27 7.40
CA ALA A 372 -14.03 -54.67 6.35
C ALA A 372 -13.32 -54.57 4.98
N THR A 373 -13.12 -55.74 4.51
CA THR A 373 -12.67 -56.24 3.20
C THR A 373 -13.56 -55.80 2.03
N ALA A 374 -12.88 -55.57 0.92
CA ALA A 374 -13.05 -56.20 -0.42
C ALA A 374 -14.23 -55.72 -1.27
N SER A 375 -13.91 -55.17 -2.41
CA SER A 375 -14.07 -55.83 -3.73
C SER A 375 -13.69 -54.90 -4.85
N THR A 376 -12.63 -55.23 -5.56
CA THR A 376 -12.38 -54.96 -6.98
C THR A 376 -13.12 -56.07 -7.79
N PRO A 377 -13.14 -56.07 -9.15
CA PRO A 377 -12.52 -55.22 -10.16
C PRO A 377 -13.36 -55.06 -11.47
N VAL A 378 -12.66 -54.58 -12.50
CA VAL A 378 -12.69 -54.97 -13.94
C VAL A 378 -13.23 -53.96 -14.95
N ASP A 379 -12.27 -53.48 -15.73
CA ASP A 379 -12.14 -53.43 -17.19
C ASP A 379 -13.06 -52.60 -18.10
N GLY A 380 -12.36 -51.97 -19.02
CA GLY A 380 -12.70 -51.88 -20.40
C GLY A 380 -12.37 -50.54 -21.08
N VAL A 381 -11.16 -50.33 -21.53
CA VAL A 381 -10.64 -50.48 -22.90
C VAL A 381 -11.22 -49.51 -23.95
N ALA A 382 -10.29 -48.83 -24.59
CA ALA A 382 -10.16 -48.43 -26.00
C ALA A 382 -10.87 -47.16 -26.47
N SER A 383 -10.15 -46.20 -26.90
CA SER A 383 -9.41 -46.08 -28.17
C SER A 383 -10.18 -45.47 -29.34
N ALA A 384 -9.50 -44.61 -29.98
CA ALA A 384 -9.49 -44.21 -31.41
C ALA A 384 -10.02 -42.81 -31.68
N ARG A 385 -9.13 -41.85 -32.08
CA ARG A 385 -8.68 -41.57 -33.47
C ARG A 385 -9.87 -41.22 -34.39
N ALA A 386 -9.88 -40.19 -35.10
CA ALA A 386 -9.01 -39.61 -36.11
C ALA A 386 -9.70 -38.40 -36.76
N SER A 387 -8.96 -37.42 -37.10
CA SER A 387 -8.62 -36.98 -38.48
C SER A 387 -9.70 -36.20 -39.25
N ALA A 388 -9.36 -35.00 -39.53
CA ALA A 388 -8.84 -34.52 -40.82
C ALA A 388 -9.81 -33.75 -41.72
N SER A 389 -9.30 -32.61 -42.16
CA SER A 389 -9.33 -32.05 -43.52
C SER A 389 -10.66 -31.43 -43.99
N SER A 390 -10.69 -30.36 -44.67
CA SER A 390 -9.84 -29.62 -45.60
C SER A 390 -10.59 -28.39 -46.12
N ALA A 391 -9.91 -27.29 -46.31
CA ALA A 391 -9.65 -26.66 -47.60
C ALA A 391 -10.79 -25.93 -48.35
N GLY A 392 -10.44 -24.77 -48.82
CA GLY A 392 -10.94 -24.13 -50.04
C GLY A 392 -11.22 -22.63 -49.84
N SER A 393 -10.34 -21.72 -50.12
CA SER A 393 -9.94 -21.08 -51.39
C SER A 393 -10.94 -20.07 -51.95
N GLY A 394 -10.39 -18.89 -52.29
CA GLY A 394 -10.89 -17.97 -53.31
C GLY A 394 -11.02 -16.55 -52.75
N ALA A 395 -10.09 -15.66 -52.81
CA ALA A 395 -9.62 -14.77 -53.87
C ALA A 395 -10.77 -13.99 -54.53
N ASP A 396 -10.74 -12.66 -54.36
CA ASP A 396 -10.43 -11.71 -55.41
C ASP A 396 -10.69 -10.28 -54.96
N SER A 397 -9.68 -9.44 -55.10
CA SER A 397 -9.81 -7.99 -55.30
C SER A 397 -10.00 -7.73 -56.80
N PRO A 398 -10.54 -6.56 -57.25
CA PRO A 398 -9.63 -5.50 -57.61
C PRO A 398 -10.12 -4.04 -57.47
N SER A 399 -9.11 -3.19 -57.28
CA SER A 399 -8.85 -1.82 -57.73
C SER A 399 -9.80 -1.11 -58.70
N GLY A 400 -9.89 0.21 -58.53
CA GLY A 400 -10.28 1.12 -59.59
C GLY A 400 -10.38 2.58 -59.14
N SER A 401 -9.38 3.27 -59.25
CA SER A 401 -8.93 4.64 -59.54
C SER A 401 -9.92 5.61 -60.20
N ALA A 402 -9.89 6.83 -59.64
CA ALA A 402 -9.56 8.12 -60.29
C ALA A 402 -10.68 8.99 -60.93
N ARG A 403 -10.70 10.20 -60.47
CA ARG A 403 -10.49 11.49 -61.18
C ARG A 403 -11.68 12.43 -61.40
N LYS A 404 -11.50 13.65 -60.81
CA LYS A 404 -11.66 15.04 -61.35
C LYS A 404 -13.06 15.53 -61.86
N GLN A 405 -13.62 16.55 -61.33
CA GLN A 405 -13.46 18.00 -61.65
C GLN A 405 -14.67 18.81 -61.15
N ALA A 406 -14.44 19.96 -60.58
CA ALA A 406 -15.38 21.07 -60.38
C ALA A 406 -15.53 21.83 -61.74
N PRO A 407 -16.32 22.90 -61.87
CA PRO A 407 -17.03 23.79 -60.94
C PRO A 407 -18.47 24.18 -61.36
N GLY A 408 -19.20 24.90 -60.50
CA GLY A 408 -20.40 25.62 -60.91
C GLY A 408 -21.22 26.22 -59.78
N THR A 409 -21.01 27.46 -59.52
CA THR A 409 -21.84 28.55 -58.97
C THR A 409 -23.34 28.28 -58.75
N GLY A 410 -23.84 28.67 -57.57
CA GLY A 410 -25.27 28.90 -57.32
C GLY A 410 -25.62 28.97 -55.84
N GLY A 411 -25.85 30.20 -55.35
CA GLY A 411 -26.14 30.53 -53.97
C GLY A 411 -27.41 29.87 -53.39
N GLY A 412 -27.35 29.63 -52.11
CA GLY A 412 -28.42 29.20 -51.25
C GLY A 412 -27.82 28.85 -49.92
N THR A 413 -27.81 29.81 -49.00
CA THR A 413 -27.44 29.58 -47.61
C THR A 413 -28.45 28.63 -46.97
N PRO A 414 -28.08 27.41 -46.57
CA PRO A 414 -28.93 26.63 -45.68
C PRO A 414 -28.76 27.20 -44.27
N SER A 415 -29.82 27.68 -43.67
CA SER A 415 -29.95 27.89 -42.23
C SER A 415 -29.52 26.64 -41.52
N VAL A 416 -28.38 26.69 -40.85
CA VAL A 416 -27.97 25.68 -39.86
C VAL A 416 -29.03 25.73 -38.74
N PRO A 417 -29.71 24.62 -38.42
CA PRO A 417 -30.62 24.61 -37.28
C PRO A 417 -29.79 24.92 -36.03
N ALA A 418 -30.20 25.93 -35.27
CA ALA A 418 -29.56 26.29 -34.01
C ALA A 418 -29.51 25.06 -33.13
N SER A 419 -28.29 24.63 -32.74
CA SER A 419 -28.08 23.59 -31.75
C SER A 419 -28.88 23.93 -30.50
N PRO A 420 -29.57 22.96 -29.89
CA PRO A 420 -30.31 23.19 -28.65
C PRO A 420 -29.33 23.79 -27.63
N ARG A 421 -29.65 24.95 -27.08
CA ARG A 421 -28.86 25.56 -26.02
C ARG A 421 -28.89 24.63 -24.83
N ASP A 422 -27.69 24.31 -24.28
CA ASP A 422 -27.59 23.54 -23.06
C ASP A 422 -28.39 24.18 -21.93
N PRO A 423 -29.07 23.38 -21.10
CA PRO A 423 -29.83 23.89 -19.97
C PRO A 423 -28.89 24.59 -18.99
N ARG A 424 -29.35 25.70 -18.40
CA ARG A 424 -28.59 26.44 -17.41
C ARG A 424 -28.54 25.65 -16.11
N PRO A 425 -27.35 25.61 -15.42
CA PRO A 425 -27.25 24.99 -14.12
C PRO A 425 -27.98 25.80 -13.04
N GLU A 426 -28.74 25.11 -12.20
CA GLU A 426 -29.38 25.66 -11.01
C GLU A 426 -28.72 25.03 -9.79
N GLY A 427 -28.03 25.84 -8.96
CA GLY A 427 -27.30 25.35 -7.78
C GLY A 427 -28.11 25.45 -6.50
N PHE A 428 -28.09 24.42 -5.68
CA PHE A 428 -28.76 24.30 -4.38
C PHE A 428 -27.70 23.86 -3.34
N PRO A 429 -27.11 24.79 -2.57
CA PRO A 429 -26.09 24.45 -1.58
C PRO A 429 -26.70 23.80 -0.35
N GLN A 430 -25.94 22.94 0.30
CA GLN A 430 -26.25 22.32 1.59
C GLN A 430 -27.62 21.63 1.68
N VAL A 431 -28.01 20.91 0.64
CA VAL A 431 -29.23 20.12 0.67
C VAL A 431 -29.09 19.01 1.70
N TRP A 432 -30.11 18.88 2.58
CA TRP A 432 -30.12 17.91 3.68
C TRP A 432 -30.93 16.66 3.33
N LEU A 433 -30.37 15.48 3.58
CA LEU A 433 -31.04 14.18 3.47
C LEU A 433 -30.86 13.37 4.75
N ASP A 434 -31.98 12.91 5.31
CA ASP A 434 -32.04 12.00 6.45
C ASP A 434 -33.17 10.97 6.27
N ALA A 435 -33.50 10.23 7.33
CA ALA A 435 -34.58 9.24 7.31
C ALA A 435 -35.97 9.85 7.08
N LYS A 436 -36.16 11.17 7.20
CA LYS A 436 -37.45 11.87 7.10
C LYS A 436 -37.59 12.73 5.85
N THR A 437 -36.50 13.06 5.20
CA THR A 437 -36.43 13.98 4.06
C THR A 437 -36.17 13.25 2.74
N SER A 438 -36.41 13.91 1.62
CA SER A 438 -36.17 13.39 0.27
C SER A 438 -35.82 14.50 -0.72
N LEU A 439 -35.40 14.14 -1.95
CA LEU A 439 -35.11 15.07 -3.03
C LEU A 439 -35.95 14.75 -4.27
N SER A 440 -36.25 15.77 -5.06
CA SER A 440 -36.82 15.63 -6.41
C SER A 440 -36.14 16.59 -7.37
N LEU A 441 -35.63 16.08 -8.51
CA LEU A 441 -34.98 16.90 -9.54
C LEU A 441 -35.97 17.73 -10.33
N LYS A 442 -37.27 17.40 -10.29
CA LYS A 442 -38.36 18.08 -10.99
C LYS A 442 -38.77 19.39 -10.34
N ASP A 443 -38.62 19.47 -9.01
CA ASP A 443 -39.12 20.59 -8.24
C ASP A 443 -38.18 21.81 -8.33
N LYS A 444 -38.76 23.01 -8.33
CA LYS A 444 -37.98 24.26 -8.25
C LYS A 444 -37.08 24.31 -7.00
N ASN A 445 -37.56 23.73 -5.90
CA ASN A 445 -36.76 23.49 -4.71
C ASN A 445 -36.64 21.96 -4.53
N PRO A 446 -35.49 21.36 -4.78
CA PRO A 446 -35.35 19.91 -4.79
C PRO A 446 -35.49 19.26 -3.41
N GLY A 447 -35.20 19.97 -2.32
CA GLY A 447 -35.30 19.45 -0.95
C GLY A 447 -36.74 19.39 -0.45
N ARG A 448 -37.20 18.19 -0.03
CA ARG A 448 -38.52 17.97 0.57
C ARG A 448 -38.38 17.57 2.04
N LYS A 449 -39.30 18.09 2.87
CA LYS A 449 -39.35 17.77 4.31
C LYS A 449 -40.13 16.48 4.60
N ASP A 450 -40.41 15.68 3.59
CA ASP A 450 -41.11 14.41 3.65
C ASP A 450 -40.41 13.37 2.75
N ARG A 451 -40.95 12.18 2.68
CA ARG A 451 -40.39 11.09 1.85
C ARG A 451 -41.07 10.93 0.48
N THR A 452 -41.76 11.96 0.01
CA THR A 452 -42.49 11.90 -1.26
C THR A 452 -41.64 12.22 -2.49
N GLY A 453 -40.40 12.66 -2.30
CA GLY A 453 -39.43 12.90 -3.38
C GLY A 453 -38.89 11.62 -3.99
N ASP A 454 -38.34 11.78 -5.20
CA ASP A 454 -37.82 10.67 -6.00
C ASP A 454 -36.60 10.01 -5.40
N ILE A 455 -35.77 10.75 -4.66
CA ILE A 455 -34.48 10.29 -4.09
C ILE A 455 -34.59 10.30 -2.58
N ARG A 456 -34.26 9.17 -1.97
CA ARG A 456 -34.35 8.94 -0.52
C ARG A 456 -33.01 8.47 0.02
N PHE A 457 -32.75 8.78 1.28
CA PHE A 457 -31.62 8.28 2.05
C PHE A 457 -32.15 7.24 3.04
N ASP A 458 -31.69 6.00 2.89
CA ASP A 458 -32.06 4.87 3.74
C ASP A 458 -30.83 4.35 4.48
N CYS A 459 -30.91 4.28 5.82
CA CYS A 459 -29.89 3.70 6.67
C CYS A 459 -30.44 2.51 7.46
N ARG A 460 -29.68 1.42 7.47
CA ARG A 460 -29.96 0.21 8.25
C ARG A 460 -28.69 -0.21 8.99
N ALA A 461 -28.78 -1.18 9.88
CA ALA A 461 -27.62 -1.74 10.57
C ALA A 461 -26.54 -2.30 9.60
N THR A 462 -26.92 -2.66 8.38
CA THR A 462 -26.04 -3.16 7.31
C THR A 462 -25.40 -2.07 6.45
N GLY A 463 -25.77 -0.80 6.63
CA GLY A 463 -25.23 0.35 5.86
C GLY A 463 -26.29 1.33 5.41
N CYS A 464 -25.81 2.44 4.82
CA CYS A 464 -26.64 3.51 4.29
C CYS A 464 -26.55 3.56 2.76
N GLU A 465 -27.65 3.91 2.10
CA GLU A 465 -27.75 4.02 0.65
C GLU A 465 -28.59 5.22 0.20
N LEU A 466 -28.27 5.78 -0.97
CA LEU A 466 -29.19 6.58 -1.75
C LEU A 466 -30.08 5.64 -2.57
N LYS A 467 -31.38 5.85 -2.53
CA LYS A 467 -32.36 5.00 -3.21
C LYS A 467 -33.40 5.81 -3.96
N SER A 468 -33.82 5.31 -5.11
CA SER A 468 -34.88 5.86 -5.92
C SER A 468 -35.64 4.77 -6.64
N ASP A 469 -36.90 5.03 -6.97
CA ASP A 469 -37.71 4.15 -7.82
C ASP A 469 -37.71 4.64 -9.29
N SER A 470 -37.29 5.89 -9.54
CA SER A 470 -37.39 6.57 -10.84
C SER A 470 -36.10 7.23 -11.32
N VAL A 471 -35.12 7.46 -10.42
CA VAL A 471 -33.85 8.13 -10.75
C VAL A 471 -32.76 7.08 -10.85
N VAL A 472 -31.90 7.17 -11.86
CA VAL A 472 -30.68 6.38 -11.98
C VAL A 472 -29.50 7.16 -11.45
N PHE A 473 -28.56 6.45 -10.82
CA PHE A 473 -27.36 7.01 -10.20
C PHE A 473 -26.09 6.50 -10.86
N MET A 474 -25.09 7.39 -10.95
CA MET A 474 -23.73 7.06 -11.31
C MET A 474 -22.77 7.86 -10.45
N GLN A 475 -21.90 7.18 -9.71
CA GLN A 475 -20.82 7.85 -8.99
C GLN A 475 -19.74 8.29 -9.98
N MET A 476 -19.33 9.54 -9.83
CA MET A 476 -18.24 10.10 -10.64
C MET A 476 -16.91 9.87 -9.94
N PHE A 477 -15.93 9.46 -10.73
CA PHE A 477 -14.58 9.20 -10.27
C PHE A 477 -13.62 10.10 -11.08
N GLY A 478 -13.53 11.38 -10.71
CA GLY A 478 -12.74 12.37 -11.44
C GLY A 478 -12.25 13.51 -10.55
N ALA A 479 -11.66 14.53 -11.16
CA ALA A 479 -11.42 15.81 -10.48
C ALA A 479 -12.78 16.44 -10.12
N HIS A 480 -12.84 17.16 -9.00
CA HIS A 480 -14.06 17.87 -8.58
C HIS A 480 -14.53 18.83 -9.66
N GLY A 481 -15.84 18.97 -9.79
CA GLY A 481 -16.48 19.87 -10.75
C GLY A 481 -16.93 19.19 -12.02
N THR A 482 -17.51 17.98 -11.90
CA THR A 482 -18.12 17.24 -13.02
C THR A 482 -19.06 18.13 -13.83
N THR A 483 -18.89 18.12 -15.14
CA THR A 483 -19.69 18.90 -16.08
C THR A 483 -20.98 18.18 -16.50
N LEU A 484 -21.93 18.93 -17.11
CA LEU A 484 -23.15 18.34 -17.65
C LEU A 484 -22.87 17.26 -18.70
N ASP A 485 -21.87 17.46 -19.57
CA ASP A 485 -21.55 16.52 -20.64
C ASP A 485 -20.94 15.23 -20.10
N GLU A 486 -20.11 15.32 -19.07
CA GLU A 486 -19.59 14.14 -18.36
C GLU A 486 -20.72 13.36 -17.69
N CYS A 487 -21.63 14.04 -16.99
CA CYS A 487 -22.83 13.40 -16.43
C CYS A 487 -23.68 12.73 -17.53
N ARG A 488 -23.92 13.41 -18.65
CA ARG A 488 -24.65 12.83 -19.79
C ARG A 488 -24.00 11.57 -20.34
N LEU A 489 -22.67 11.61 -20.49
CA LEU A 489 -21.91 10.49 -21.02
C LEU A 489 -22.03 9.27 -20.09
N MET A 490 -21.77 9.47 -18.81
CA MET A 490 -21.77 8.39 -17.82
C MET A 490 -23.17 7.81 -17.56
N LEU A 491 -24.20 8.66 -17.57
CA LEU A 491 -25.58 8.24 -17.35
C LEU A 491 -26.21 7.48 -18.55
N ARG A 492 -25.53 7.40 -19.72
CA ARG A 492 -25.98 6.55 -20.84
C ARG A 492 -25.99 5.07 -20.50
N SER A 493 -25.07 4.63 -19.67
CA SER A 493 -24.91 3.23 -19.24
C SER A 493 -25.40 2.97 -17.80
N ALA A 494 -25.96 3.99 -17.14
CA ALA A 494 -26.43 3.85 -15.76
C ALA A 494 -27.78 3.14 -15.71
N HIS A 495 -27.89 2.12 -14.87
CA HIS A 495 -29.12 1.34 -14.65
C HIS A 495 -29.41 1.14 -13.15
N ARG A 496 -28.62 1.75 -12.26
CA ARG A 496 -28.77 1.56 -10.82
C ARG A 496 -29.70 2.59 -10.21
N HIS A 497 -30.70 2.12 -9.51
CA HIS A 497 -31.65 2.92 -8.74
C HIS A 497 -31.33 3.00 -7.25
N SER A 498 -30.25 2.39 -6.81
CA SER A 498 -29.70 2.54 -5.47
C SER A 498 -28.18 2.60 -5.52
N TRP A 499 -27.59 3.30 -4.54
CA TRP A 499 -26.15 3.41 -4.39
C TRP A 499 -25.75 3.36 -2.93
N THR A 500 -24.90 2.38 -2.56
CA THR A 500 -24.37 2.25 -1.21
C THR A 500 -23.37 3.37 -0.92
N LEU A 501 -23.51 4.00 0.26
CA LEU A 501 -22.71 5.14 0.67
C LEU A 501 -21.50 4.75 1.52
N ALA A 502 -21.22 3.45 1.68
CA ALA A 502 -20.11 2.97 2.50
C ALA A 502 -18.77 3.61 2.08
N ALA A 503 -18.49 3.66 0.78
CA ALA A 503 -17.26 4.22 0.22
C ALA A 503 -17.34 5.73 -0.12
N ALA A 504 -18.51 6.37 -0.02
CA ALA A 504 -18.66 7.77 -0.34
C ALA A 504 -18.13 8.65 0.82
N ALA A 505 -17.30 9.65 0.52
CA ALA A 505 -16.73 10.61 1.45
C ALA A 505 -17.17 12.04 1.08
N ALA A 506 -16.79 13.04 1.88
CA ALA A 506 -16.91 14.43 1.48
C ALA A 506 -16.18 14.66 0.14
N GLY A 507 -16.80 15.41 -0.77
CA GLY A 507 -16.33 15.61 -2.14
C GLY A 507 -16.73 14.52 -3.13
N THR A 508 -17.36 13.40 -2.71
CA THR A 508 -17.87 12.40 -3.66
C THR A 508 -19.02 12.99 -4.48
N GLU A 509 -18.94 12.84 -5.81
CA GLU A 509 -19.89 13.34 -6.78
C GLU A 509 -20.75 12.23 -7.36
N PHE A 510 -22.05 12.47 -7.49
CA PHE A 510 -23.01 11.58 -8.12
C PHE A 510 -23.76 12.30 -9.22
N CYS A 511 -23.70 11.78 -10.43
CA CYS A 511 -24.63 12.15 -11.49
C CYS A 511 -25.93 11.35 -11.33
N MET A 512 -27.03 12.05 -11.47
CA MET A 512 -28.40 11.51 -11.35
C MET A 512 -29.22 11.90 -12.57
N LYS A 513 -30.13 11.02 -13.01
CA LYS A 513 -31.03 11.31 -14.10
C LYS A 513 -32.42 10.78 -13.77
N ASP A 514 -33.42 11.63 -13.85
CA ASP A 514 -34.81 11.24 -13.69
C ASP A 514 -35.46 10.77 -15.02
N THR A 515 -36.70 10.32 -14.94
CA THR A 515 -37.49 9.84 -16.09
C THR A 515 -37.83 10.93 -17.10
N GLU A 516 -37.82 12.21 -16.72
CA GLU A 516 -38.08 13.35 -17.60
C GLU A 516 -36.80 13.82 -18.33
N GLY A 517 -35.63 13.31 -17.89
CA GLY A 517 -34.34 13.63 -18.47
C GLY A 517 -33.65 14.80 -17.81
N ASN A 518 -34.11 15.26 -16.63
CA ASN A 518 -33.39 16.20 -15.81
C ASN A 518 -32.15 15.52 -15.24
N ILE A 519 -31.05 16.25 -15.20
CA ILE A 519 -29.76 15.75 -14.70
C ILE A 519 -29.41 16.53 -13.44
N GLY A 520 -29.00 15.81 -12.39
CA GLY A 520 -28.48 16.35 -11.15
C GLY A 520 -27.03 15.93 -10.91
N LEU A 521 -26.21 16.85 -10.42
CA LEU A 521 -24.89 16.56 -9.84
C LEU A 521 -24.99 16.80 -8.33
N TYR A 522 -24.81 15.74 -7.56
CA TYR A 522 -24.91 15.74 -6.10
C TYR A 522 -23.51 15.53 -5.50
N VAL A 523 -22.98 16.55 -4.81
CA VAL A 523 -21.63 16.57 -4.24
C VAL A 523 -21.74 16.51 -2.73
N ILE A 524 -21.35 15.38 -2.13
CA ILE A 524 -21.43 15.18 -0.69
C ILE A 524 -20.51 16.17 0.04
N GLN A 525 -21.04 16.91 0.99
CA GLN A 525 -20.29 17.80 1.88
C GLN A 525 -20.02 17.15 3.24
N THR A 526 -21.06 16.56 3.85
CA THR A 526 -20.94 15.87 5.13
C THR A 526 -21.75 14.58 5.11
N LYS A 527 -21.19 13.52 5.70
CA LYS A 527 -21.84 12.23 5.87
C LYS A 527 -21.72 11.77 7.31
N SER A 528 -22.85 11.50 7.96
CA SER A 528 -22.92 10.84 9.26
C SER A 528 -23.75 9.59 9.13
N THR A 529 -23.12 8.42 9.18
CA THR A 529 -23.75 7.11 8.94
C THR A 529 -23.44 6.07 10.01
N ALA A 530 -22.77 6.46 11.09
CA ALA A 530 -22.36 5.56 12.16
C ALA A 530 -23.53 5.04 13.00
N MET A 531 -24.58 5.85 13.17
CA MET A 531 -25.80 5.50 13.88
C MET A 531 -27.01 5.66 12.96
N PRO A 532 -27.70 4.57 12.55
CA PRO A 532 -28.79 4.61 11.57
C PRO A 532 -29.93 5.58 11.94
N ASP A 533 -30.27 5.68 13.19
CA ASP A 533 -31.42 6.49 13.67
C ASP A 533 -31.22 8.00 13.56
N ILE A 534 -29.95 8.44 13.52
CA ILE A 534 -29.54 9.86 13.41
C ILE A 534 -28.67 10.11 12.20
N ALA A 535 -28.65 9.18 11.25
CA ALA A 535 -27.84 9.28 10.05
C ALA A 535 -28.35 10.39 9.12
N PHE A 536 -27.43 11.13 8.51
CA PHE A 536 -27.76 12.19 7.55
C PHE A 536 -26.65 12.40 6.52
N LEU A 537 -27.02 13.08 5.43
CA LEU A 537 -26.14 13.61 4.40
C LEU A 537 -26.42 15.10 4.20
N THR A 538 -25.34 15.87 3.99
CA THR A 538 -25.45 17.21 3.37
C THR A 538 -24.66 17.20 2.08
N ALA A 539 -25.18 17.86 1.06
CA ALA A 539 -24.53 17.95 -0.23
C ALA A 539 -24.89 19.24 -0.97
N ASP A 540 -24.04 19.63 -1.91
CA ASP A 540 -24.38 20.63 -2.89
C ASP A 540 -24.98 19.92 -4.10
N LEU A 541 -26.15 20.38 -4.56
CA LEU A 541 -26.86 19.83 -5.70
C LEU A 541 -26.93 20.85 -6.83
N THR A 542 -26.44 20.49 -8.00
CA THR A 542 -26.64 21.26 -9.25
C THR A 542 -27.61 20.51 -10.14
N VAL A 543 -28.65 21.17 -10.61
CA VAL A 543 -29.67 20.57 -11.48
C VAL A 543 -29.68 21.27 -12.84
N TRP A 544 -29.62 20.47 -13.90
CA TRP A 544 -29.87 20.89 -15.29
C TRP A 544 -31.20 20.34 -15.75
N ARG A 545 -32.19 21.22 -15.84
CA ARG A 545 -33.53 20.82 -16.27
C ARG A 545 -33.64 20.82 -17.78
N LYS A 546 -34.25 19.77 -18.34
CA LYS A 546 -34.55 19.70 -19.75
C LYS A 546 -35.54 20.83 -20.08
N ALA A 547 -35.24 21.66 -21.09
CA ALA A 547 -36.18 22.64 -21.58
C ALA A 547 -37.48 21.95 -21.96
N ALA A 548 -38.61 22.43 -21.42
CA ALA A 548 -39.93 21.91 -21.70
C ALA A 548 -40.30 22.04 -23.20
#